data_20ba00d4a4b47db94e04b521d456d83e
#
_entry.id   20ba00d4a4b47db94e04b521d456d83e
#
_cell.length_a   1.000
_cell.length_b   1.000
_cell.length_c   1.000
_cell.angle_alpha   90.00
_cell.angle_beta   90.00
_cell.angle_gamma   90.00
#
_symmetry.space_group_name_H-M   'P 1'
#
loop_
_entity.id
_entity.type
_entity.pdbx_description
1 polymer ?
#
loop_
_entity_poly.entity_id
_entity_poly.type
_entity_poly.pdbx_seq_one_letter_code
_entity_poly.pdbx_strand_id
1 'polypeptide(L)'
;MSEIREMKFTDDLPTWAELRHAVEASDADAPRRWGSMSAPQMLRHVNAFCGSYMGEIPVSFPIRVAARWLGKFFLNRVARKSPLATPKNMGTMPALRQAPTVHPNWSEELAQFLSYTEQFEAIEVAGNPQKHPMYGEMSARDFSGLLRHHTAHHFHQFGLLSSAPKRLQS
;
A
#
# COMPACT_ATOMS: atom_id res chain seq x y z
N MET A 1 -17.55 23.93 -3.02
CA MET A 1 -16.95 22.59 -2.83
C MET A 1 -15.81 22.47 -3.84
N SER A 2 -14.56 22.42 -3.39
CA SER A 2 -13.44 22.20 -4.32
C SER A 2 -13.52 20.75 -4.81
N GLU A 3 -13.60 20.59 -6.12
CA GLU A 3 -13.57 19.28 -6.76
C GLU A 3 -12.30 18.53 -6.35
N ILE A 4 -12.44 17.36 -5.73
CA ILE A 4 -11.30 16.51 -5.36
C ILE A 4 -10.74 15.95 -6.66
N ARG A 5 -9.62 16.51 -7.12
CA ARG A 5 -8.97 16.05 -8.36
C ARG A 5 -8.37 14.67 -8.12
N GLU A 6 -8.95 13.67 -8.78
CA GLU A 6 -8.50 12.28 -8.69
C GLU A 6 -7.09 12.06 -9.24
N MET A 7 -6.38 11.14 -8.62
CA MET A 7 -5.05 10.69 -9.06
C MET A 7 -5.18 9.79 -10.30
N LYS A 8 -4.17 9.83 -11.16
CA LYS A 8 -4.09 8.95 -12.31
C LYS A 8 -3.14 7.80 -11.99
N PHE A 9 -3.70 6.65 -11.69
CA PHE A 9 -2.94 5.41 -11.56
C PHE A 9 -2.66 4.81 -12.94
N THR A 10 -1.62 4.00 -13.01
CA THR A 10 -1.27 3.21 -14.20
C THR A 10 -2.21 2.02 -14.35
N ASP A 11 -2.35 1.54 -15.59
CA ASP A 11 -3.27 0.42 -15.91
C ASP A 11 -2.80 -0.93 -15.32
N ASP A 12 -1.57 -1.02 -14.86
CA ASP A 12 -0.99 -2.19 -14.22
C ASP A 12 -1.15 -2.20 -12.68
N LEU A 13 -1.96 -1.29 -12.13
CA LEU A 13 -2.30 -1.33 -10.71
C LEU A 13 -3.19 -2.53 -10.42
N PRO A 14 -2.75 -3.51 -9.60
CA PRO A 14 -3.54 -4.70 -9.32
C PRO A 14 -4.78 -4.37 -8.50
N THR A 15 -5.82 -5.19 -8.66
CA THR A 15 -7.01 -5.19 -7.80
C THR A 15 -6.72 -5.79 -6.43
N TRP A 16 -7.61 -5.58 -5.46
CA TRP A 16 -7.50 -6.25 -4.16
C TRP A 16 -7.59 -7.77 -4.28
N ALA A 17 -8.42 -8.28 -5.18
CA ALA A 17 -8.54 -9.72 -5.44
C ALA A 17 -7.23 -10.32 -5.95
N GLU A 18 -6.54 -9.65 -6.88
CA GLU A 18 -5.23 -10.09 -7.38
C GLU A 18 -4.16 -10.07 -6.29
N LEU A 19 -4.17 -9.05 -5.41
CA LEU A 19 -3.24 -8.98 -4.28
C LEU A 19 -3.51 -10.08 -3.25
N ARG A 20 -4.77 -10.35 -2.89
CA ARG A 20 -5.14 -11.47 -2.01
C ARG A 20 -4.66 -12.79 -2.60
N HIS A 21 -4.99 -13.07 -3.86
CA HIS A 21 -4.59 -14.31 -4.52
C HIS A 21 -3.06 -14.48 -4.53
N ALA A 22 -2.31 -13.41 -4.79
CA ALA A 22 -0.84 -13.46 -4.84
C ALA A 22 -0.22 -13.81 -3.48
N VAL A 23 -0.74 -13.26 -2.38
CA VAL A 23 -0.19 -13.51 -1.04
C VAL A 23 -0.64 -14.87 -0.49
N GLU A 24 -1.86 -15.31 -0.78
CA GLU A 24 -2.37 -16.62 -0.38
C GLU A 24 -1.64 -17.79 -1.09
N ALA A 25 -1.13 -17.53 -2.29
CA ALA A 25 -0.27 -18.48 -3.02
C ALA A 25 1.20 -18.48 -2.55
N SER A 26 1.53 -17.73 -1.48
CA SER A 26 2.89 -17.54 -0.96
C SER A 26 3.01 -18.08 0.47
N ASP A 27 4.23 -18.04 1.02
CA ASP A 27 4.52 -18.49 2.37
C ASP A 27 5.57 -17.61 3.08
N ALA A 28 5.87 -17.96 4.33
CA ALA A 28 6.82 -17.25 5.19
C ALA A 28 8.26 -17.24 4.65
N ASP A 29 8.61 -18.20 3.81
CA ASP A 29 9.95 -18.41 3.27
C ASP A 29 10.13 -17.79 1.86
N ALA A 30 9.12 -17.08 1.36
CA ALA A 30 9.18 -16.44 0.07
C ALA A 30 10.45 -15.57 -0.08
N PRO A 31 11.27 -15.83 -1.13
CA PRO A 31 12.54 -15.15 -1.29
C PRO A 31 12.37 -13.70 -1.76
N ARG A 32 13.06 -12.77 -1.11
CA ARG A 32 13.11 -11.40 -1.59
C ARG A 32 14.04 -11.22 -2.79
N ARG A 33 13.67 -10.39 -3.72
CA ARG A 33 14.51 -9.97 -4.86
C ARG A 33 15.50 -8.86 -4.49
N TRP A 34 15.15 -8.01 -3.50
CA TRP A 34 15.99 -6.92 -2.96
C TRP A 34 15.54 -6.53 -1.53
N GLY A 35 16.34 -5.68 -0.86
CA GLY A 35 16.05 -5.20 0.49
C GLY A 35 16.46 -6.18 1.59
N SER A 36 16.04 -5.94 2.82
CA SER A 36 16.47 -6.69 4.01
C SER A 36 15.33 -7.41 4.75
N MET A 37 14.06 -7.08 4.50
CA MET A 37 12.92 -7.68 5.18
C MET A 37 12.76 -9.17 4.79
N SER A 38 12.31 -10.01 5.73
CA SER A 38 11.73 -11.32 5.44
C SER A 38 10.29 -11.16 4.92
N ALA A 39 9.68 -12.23 4.39
CA ALA A 39 8.30 -12.19 3.90
C ALA A 39 7.30 -11.82 5.02
N PRO A 40 7.38 -12.37 6.26
CA PRO A 40 6.54 -11.92 7.36
C PRO A 40 6.76 -10.45 7.75
N GLN A 41 8.02 -9.97 7.72
CA GLN A 41 8.33 -8.56 7.98
C GLN A 41 7.77 -7.63 6.91
N MET A 42 7.79 -8.04 5.64
CA MET A 42 7.18 -7.31 4.54
C MET A 42 5.67 -7.19 4.75
N LEU A 43 5.00 -8.28 5.07
CA LEU A 43 3.56 -8.29 5.26
C LEU A 43 3.15 -7.44 6.47
N ARG A 44 3.90 -7.51 7.57
CA ARG A 44 3.72 -6.60 8.72
C ARG A 44 3.94 -5.14 8.35
N HIS A 45 4.92 -4.83 7.49
CA HIS A 45 5.14 -3.47 7.01
C HIS A 45 3.94 -2.97 6.19
N VAL A 46 3.40 -3.80 5.31
CA VAL A 46 2.20 -3.49 4.52
C VAL A 46 1.00 -3.29 5.46
N ASN A 47 0.81 -4.15 6.45
CA ASN A 47 -0.25 -4.01 7.46
C ASN A 47 -0.12 -2.70 8.25
N ALA A 48 1.09 -2.35 8.70
CA ALA A 48 1.34 -1.08 9.38
C ALA A 48 1.02 0.13 8.48
N PHE A 49 1.30 0.03 7.18
CA PHE A 49 0.93 1.05 6.22
C PHE A 49 -0.60 1.17 6.07
N CYS A 50 -1.31 0.05 6.00
CA CYS A 50 -2.78 0.00 6.03
C CYS A 50 -3.35 0.64 7.31
N GLY A 51 -2.84 0.24 8.49
CA GLY A 51 -3.24 0.80 9.78
C GLY A 51 -2.99 2.32 9.88
N SER A 52 -1.92 2.82 9.24
CA SER A 52 -1.67 4.27 9.18
C SER A 52 -2.76 5.05 8.44
N TYR A 53 -3.39 4.44 7.44
CA TYR A 53 -4.53 5.02 6.72
C TYR A 53 -5.80 5.01 7.58
N MET A 54 -5.97 4.01 8.41
CA MET A 54 -7.10 3.92 9.37
C MET A 54 -6.88 4.81 10.61
N GLY A 55 -5.73 5.49 10.72
CA GLY A 55 -5.41 6.35 11.85
C GLY A 55 -4.90 5.62 13.09
N GLU A 56 -4.56 4.34 12.98
CA GLU A 56 -4.04 3.52 14.08
C GLU A 56 -2.61 3.88 14.47
N ILE A 57 -1.87 4.51 13.56
CA ILE A 57 -0.49 4.97 13.80
C ILE A 57 -0.49 6.49 13.94
N PRO A 58 -0.08 7.03 15.10
CA PRO A 58 -0.03 8.47 15.32
C PRO A 58 1.02 9.14 14.43
N VAL A 59 0.61 10.18 13.72
CA VAL A 59 1.50 11.01 12.90
C VAL A 59 1.75 12.34 13.61
N SER A 60 3.01 12.69 13.80
CA SER A 60 3.39 13.96 14.46
C SER A 60 2.88 15.18 13.69
N PHE A 61 2.55 16.25 14.42
CA PHE A 61 1.99 17.48 13.85
C PHE A 61 2.86 18.08 12.73
N PRO A 62 4.20 18.23 12.86
CA PRO A 62 5.04 18.76 11.79
C PRO A 62 4.97 17.95 10.50
N ILE A 63 4.95 16.62 10.62
CA ILE A 63 4.85 15.71 9.46
C ILE A 63 3.49 15.90 8.78
N ARG A 64 2.40 16.03 9.54
CA ARG A 64 1.06 16.28 8.97
C ARG A 64 1.00 17.59 8.19
N VAL A 65 1.60 18.66 8.73
CA VAL A 65 1.65 19.94 8.05
C VAL A 65 2.43 19.84 6.75
N ALA A 66 3.66 19.31 6.79
CA ALA A 66 4.49 19.12 5.60
C ALA A 66 3.80 18.24 4.54
N ALA A 67 3.20 17.12 4.96
CA ALA A 67 2.49 16.21 4.07
C ALA A 67 1.25 16.86 3.42
N ARG A 68 0.57 17.75 4.13
CA ARG A 68 -0.61 18.44 3.61
C ARG A 68 -0.28 19.43 2.48
N TRP A 69 0.90 20.04 2.52
CA TRP A 69 1.35 21.01 1.52
C TRP A 69 2.04 20.36 0.33
N LEU A 70 2.94 19.42 0.59
CA LEU A 70 3.80 18.80 -0.42
C LEU A 70 3.32 17.41 -0.86
N GLY A 71 2.52 16.75 0.00
CA GLY A 71 2.15 15.36 -0.16
C GLY A 71 1.32 15.08 -1.39
N LYS A 72 0.34 15.93 -1.72
CA LYS A 72 -0.50 15.73 -2.91
C LYS A 72 0.30 15.74 -4.21
N PHE A 73 1.31 16.61 -4.31
CA PHE A 73 2.21 16.64 -5.46
C PHE A 73 3.05 15.36 -5.54
N PHE A 74 3.63 14.95 -4.40
CA PHE A 74 4.40 13.73 -4.29
C PHE A 74 3.56 12.49 -4.61
N LEU A 75 2.37 12.36 -4.03
CA LEU A 75 1.47 11.23 -4.27
C LEU A 75 1.02 11.13 -5.73
N ASN A 76 0.69 12.24 -6.37
CA ASN A 76 0.38 12.26 -7.80
C ASN A 76 1.55 11.79 -8.66
N ARG A 77 2.78 12.12 -8.26
CA ARG A 77 3.98 11.66 -8.96
C ARG A 77 4.22 10.15 -8.77
N VAL A 78 3.93 9.62 -7.58
CA VAL A 78 4.02 8.19 -7.29
C VAL A 78 2.92 7.42 -8.04
N ALA A 79 1.68 7.85 -7.94
CA ALA A 79 0.52 7.20 -8.56
C ALA A 79 0.66 7.02 -10.09
N ARG A 80 1.31 7.98 -10.76
CA ARG A 80 1.56 7.92 -12.21
C ARG A 80 2.63 6.94 -12.65
N LYS A 81 3.34 6.32 -11.72
CA LYS A 81 4.35 5.29 -12.02
C LYS A 81 3.76 3.92 -11.79
N SER A 82 4.20 2.96 -12.59
CA SER A 82 3.94 1.55 -12.29
C SER A 82 4.46 1.21 -10.88
N PRO A 83 3.70 0.45 -10.07
CA PRO A 83 4.20 -0.08 -8.80
C PRO A 83 5.51 -0.85 -8.96
N LEU A 84 5.67 -1.55 -10.11
CA LEU A 84 6.85 -2.34 -10.44
C LEU A 84 8.07 -1.47 -10.78
N ALA A 85 7.85 -0.22 -11.22
CA ALA A 85 8.89 0.76 -11.54
C ALA A 85 9.20 1.71 -10.37
N THR A 86 8.59 1.51 -9.20
CA THR A 86 8.88 2.31 -8.00
C THR A 86 10.34 2.11 -7.58
N PRO A 87 11.08 3.18 -7.23
CA PRO A 87 12.47 3.07 -6.82
C PRO A 87 12.64 2.10 -5.65
N LYS A 88 13.67 1.24 -5.75
CA LYS A 88 14.01 0.28 -4.69
C LYS A 88 14.64 0.99 -3.51
N ASN A 89 14.50 0.41 -2.31
CA ASN A 89 15.09 0.89 -1.06
C ASN A 89 14.74 2.35 -0.72
N MET A 90 13.53 2.79 -1.05
CA MET A 90 13.04 4.10 -0.59
C MET A 90 12.95 4.12 0.94
N GLY A 91 13.36 5.25 1.53
CA GLY A 91 13.19 5.47 2.96
C GLY A 91 11.72 5.46 3.36
N THR A 92 11.41 4.82 4.47
CA THR A 92 10.07 4.82 5.08
C THR A 92 10.05 5.63 6.35
N MET A 93 8.85 6.04 6.79
CA MET A 93 8.68 6.72 8.07
C MET A 93 9.16 5.81 9.22
N PRO A 94 9.82 6.37 10.25
CA PRO A 94 10.31 5.57 11.39
C PRO A 94 9.23 4.67 12.02
N ALA A 95 8.00 5.17 12.13
CA ALA A 95 6.86 4.43 12.70
C ALA A 95 6.46 3.18 11.88
N LEU A 96 6.80 3.13 10.59
CA LEU A 96 6.50 2.01 9.68
C LEU A 96 7.72 1.10 9.46
N ARG A 97 8.88 1.47 10.03
CA ARG A 97 10.12 0.70 9.85
C ARG A 97 10.08 -0.57 10.69
N GLN A 98 10.33 -1.70 10.06
CA GLN A 98 10.48 -2.97 10.77
C GLN A 98 11.88 -3.12 11.36
N ALA A 99 11.96 -3.42 12.66
CA ALA A 99 13.24 -3.75 13.28
C ALA A 99 13.71 -5.13 12.82
N PRO A 100 15.01 -5.31 12.51
CA PRO A 100 15.53 -6.62 12.04
C PRO A 100 15.33 -7.76 13.04
N THR A 101 15.23 -7.42 14.34
CA THR A 101 15.03 -8.39 15.45
C THR A 101 13.58 -8.84 15.62
N VAL A 102 12.63 -8.25 14.89
CA VAL A 102 11.21 -8.62 15.00
C VAL A 102 10.93 -9.75 14.00
N HIS A 103 10.38 -10.84 14.51
CA HIS A 103 10.00 -12.03 13.74
C HIS A 103 8.48 -12.22 13.78
N PRO A 104 7.72 -11.55 12.90
CA PRO A 104 6.26 -11.67 12.87
C PRO A 104 5.82 -13.09 12.49
N ASN A 105 4.65 -13.49 12.97
CA ASN A 105 4.01 -14.72 12.56
C ASN A 105 3.33 -14.51 11.20
N TRP A 106 3.69 -15.32 10.20
CA TRP A 106 3.12 -15.21 8.84
C TRP A 106 1.60 -15.31 8.82
N SER A 107 1.04 -16.31 9.52
CA SER A 107 -0.40 -16.55 9.49
C SER A 107 -1.21 -15.42 10.14
N GLU A 108 -0.67 -14.81 11.21
CA GLU A 108 -1.29 -13.65 11.86
C GLU A 108 -1.24 -12.43 10.95
N GLU A 109 -0.09 -12.15 10.34
CA GLU A 109 0.06 -11.01 9.43
C GLU A 109 -0.78 -11.21 8.15
N LEU A 110 -0.91 -12.44 7.65
CA LEU A 110 -1.76 -12.77 6.52
C LEU A 110 -3.23 -12.51 6.86
N ALA A 111 -3.72 -13.01 8.00
CA ALA A 111 -5.09 -12.78 8.42
C ALA A 111 -5.41 -11.28 8.58
N GLN A 112 -4.48 -10.52 9.15
CA GLN A 112 -4.61 -9.07 9.27
C GLN A 112 -4.65 -8.37 7.90
N PHE A 113 -3.78 -8.77 6.97
CA PHE A 113 -3.77 -8.23 5.62
C PHE A 113 -5.08 -8.50 4.88
N LEU A 114 -5.60 -9.73 4.94
CA LEU A 114 -6.87 -10.08 4.31
C LEU A 114 -8.01 -9.22 4.87
N SER A 115 -8.07 -9.04 6.19
CA SER A 115 -9.06 -8.16 6.83
C SER A 115 -8.97 -6.70 6.34
N TYR A 116 -7.76 -6.15 6.21
CA TYR A 116 -7.59 -4.80 5.65
C TYR A 116 -8.04 -4.73 4.19
N THR A 117 -7.71 -5.71 3.36
CA THR A 117 -8.11 -5.69 1.95
C THR A 117 -9.61 -5.66 1.76
N GLU A 118 -10.37 -6.40 2.59
CA GLU A 118 -11.83 -6.38 2.59
C GLU A 118 -12.38 -5.00 2.97
N GLN A 119 -11.81 -4.37 4.00
CA GLN A 119 -12.21 -3.03 4.43
C GLN A 119 -11.96 -1.98 3.34
N PHE A 120 -10.78 -1.99 2.72
CA PHE A 120 -10.44 -1.02 1.68
C PHE A 120 -11.20 -1.25 0.38
N GLU A 121 -11.51 -2.49 0.04
CA GLU A 121 -12.39 -2.82 -1.09
C GLU A 121 -13.81 -2.31 -0.84
N ALA A 122 -14.35 -2.49 0.36
CA ALA A 122 -15.65 -1.95 0.76
C ALA A 122 -15.69 -0.41 0.72
N ILE A 123 -14.63 0.27 1.16
CA ILE A 123 -14.49 1.73 1.05
C ILE A 123 -14.49 2.16 -0.42
N GLU A 124 -13.77 1.47 -1.29
CA GLU A 124 -13.70 1.78 -2.72
C GLU A 124 -15.06 1.59 -3.40
N VAL A 125 -15.75 0.51 -3.09
CA VAL A 125 -17.12 0.24 -3.61
C VAL A 125 -18.14 1.27 -3.12
N ALA A 126 -18.08 1.68 -1.86
CA ALA A 126 -18.97 2.69 -1.31
C ALA A 126 -18.75 4.08 -1.94
N GLY A 127 -17.56 4.38 -2.44
CA GLY A 127 -17.23 5.60 -3.17
C GLY A 127 -17.18 6.88 -2.33
N ASN A 128 -17.39 6.80 -1.02
CA ASN A 128 -17.41 7.98 -0.15
C ASN A 128 -15.99 8.55 0.05
N PRO A 129 -15.81 9.89 0.02
CA PRO A 129 -14.54 10.52 0.32
C PRO A 129 -13.97 10.07 1.66
N GLN A 130 -12.67 9.85 1.72
CA GLN A 130 -11.95 9.43 2.91
C GLN A 130 -11.05 10.53 3.44
N LYS A 131 -10.87 10.56 4.76
CA LYS A 131 -9.96 11.52 5.42
C LYS A 131 -8.67 10.83 5.80
N HIS A 132 -7.66 10.98 4.94
CA HIS A 132 -6.32 10.46 5.25
C HIS A 132 -5.67 11.25 6.39
N PRO A 133 -5.06 10.61 7.41
CA PRO A 133 -4.47 11.30 8.57
C PRO A 133 -3.41 12.36 8.22
N MET A 134 -2.63 12.13 7.15
CA MET A 134 -1.59 13.07 6.71
C MET A 134 -2.05 13.99 5.58
N TYR A 135 -2.76 13.46 4.57
CA TYR A 135 -3.00 14.18 3.32
C TYR A 135 -4.37 14.87 3.25
N GLY A 136 -5.23 14.65 4.25
CA GLY A 136 -6.58 15.23 4.29
C GLY A 136 -7.58 14.47 3.42
N GLU A 137 -8.58 15.16 2.89
CA GLU A 137 -9.62 14.55 2.06
C GLU A 137 -9.08 14.06 0.72
N MET A 138 -9.49 12.85 0.33
CA MET A 138 -9.26 12.25 -0.97
C MET A 138 -10.43 11.34 -1.36
N SER A 139 -10.56 11.02 -2.64
CA SER A 139 -11.57 10.07 -3.11
C SER A 139 -11.30 8.67 -2.53
N ALA A 140 -12.35 7.84 -2.39
CA ALA A 140 -12.20 6.45 -1.98
C ALA A 140 -11.25 5.68 -2.92
N ARG A 141 -11.34 5.96 -4.22
CA ARG A 141 -10.47 5.38 -5.25
C ARG A 141 -9.00 5.73 -5.02
N ASP A 142 -8.69 6.99 -4.71
CA ASP A 142 -7.30 7.42 -4.47
C ASP A 142 -6.76 6.84 -3.17
N PHE A 143 -7.60 6.81 -2.13
CA PHE A 143 -7.28 6.24 -0.83
C PHE A 143 -6.92 4.76 -0.93
N SER A 144 -7.76 3.97 -1.59
CA SER A 144 -7.51 2.55 -1.86
C SER A 144 -6.40 2.33 -2.88
N GLY A 145 -6.35 3.12 -3.94
CA GLY A 145 -5.36 3.01 -5.01
C GLY A 145 -3.92 3.20 -4.53
N LEU A 146 -3.67 4.14 -3.62
CA LEU A 146 -2.33 4.33 -3.03
C LEU A 146 -1.89 3.13 -2.19
N LEU A 147 -2.80 2.51 -1.46
CA LEU A 147 -2.52 1.29 -0.69
C LEU A 147 -2.21 0.12 -1.61
N ARG A 148 -3.00 -0.09 -2.67
CA ARG A 148 -2.74 -1.13 -3.68
C ARG A 148 -1.38 -0.90 -4.35
N HIS A 149 -1.05 0.35 -4.67
CA HIS A 149 0.24 0.70 -5.27
C HIS A 149 1.42 0.34 -4.36
N HIS A 150 1.34 0.70 -3.08
CA HIS A 150 2.36 0.38 -2.08
C HIS A 150 2.50 -1.13 -1.87
N THR A 151 1.38 -1.83 -1.71
CA THR A 151 1.34 -3.29 -1.57
C THR A 151 1.94 -3.98 -2.79
N ALA A 152 1.56 -3.57 -4.00
CA ALA A 152 2.07 -4.13 -5.24
C ALA A 152 3.59 -3.97 -5.39
N HIS A 153 4.16 -2.82 -4.97
CA HIS A 153 5.61 -2.62 -4.92
C HIS A 153 6.30 -3.66 -4.04
N HIS A 154 5.78 -3.90 -2.83
CA HIS A 154 6.33 -4.88 -1.90
C HIS A 154 6.11 -6.32 -2.37
N PHE A 155 4.96 -6.63 -2.95
CA PHE A 155 4.72 -7.95 -3.53
C PHE A 155 5.64 -8.23 -4.73
N HIS A 156 5.94 -7.22 -5.54
CA HIS A 156 6.97 -7.34 -6.57
C HIS A 156 8.36 -7.57 -5.97
N GLN A 157 8.66 -6.94 -4.83
CA GLN A 157 9.92 -7.17 -4.08
C GLN A 157 10.14 -8.63 -3.72
N PHE A 158 9.08 -9.37 -3.46
CA PHE A 158 9.10 -10.79 -3.11
C PHE A 158 8.72 -11.72 -4.28
N GLY A 159 8.58 -11.17 -5.48
CA GLY A 159 8.24 -11.98 -6.65
C GLY A 159 6.82 -12.51 -6.70
N LEU A 160 5.94 -12.04 -5.82
CA LEU A 160 4.53 -12.44 -5.77
C LEU A 160 3.76 -11.86 -6.97
N LEU A 161 4.23 -10.73 -7.51
CA LEU A 161 3.75 -10.15 -8.76
C LEU A 161 4.90 -10.16 -9.77
N SER A 162 4.79 -10.99 -10.79
CA SER A 162 5.89 -11.22 -11.76
C SER A 162 5.77 -10.38 -13.04
N SER A 163 4.61 -9.82 -13.32
CA SER A 163 4.33 -8.93 -14.47
C SER A 163 3.06 -8.14 -14.19
N ALA A 164 2.88 -7.03 -14.91
CA ALA A 164 1.61 -6.32 -14.91
C ALA A 164 0.45 -7.28 -15.20
N PRO A 165 -0.67 -7.21 -14.47
CA PRO A 165 -1.82 -8.06 -14.77
C PRO A 165 -2.21 -7.86 -16.23
N LYS A 166 -2.20 -8.94 -17.02
CA LYS A 166 -2.73 -8.90 -18.37
C LYS A 166 -4.24 -8.73 -18.25
N ARG A 167 -4.74 -7.53 -18.51
CA ARG A 167 -6.18 -7.37 -18.72
C ARG A 167 -6.57 -8.28 -19.88
N LEU A 168 -7.43 -9.25 -19.61
CA LEU A 168 -8.16 -9.95 -20.64
C LEU A 168 -8.97 -8.85 -21.37
N GLN A 169 -8.54 -8.55 -22.58
CA GLN A 169 -9.33 -7.70 -23.48
C GLN A 169 -10.59 -8.50 -23.80
N SER A 170 -11.70 -8.09 -23.20
CA SER A 170 -13.05 -8.55 -23.56
C SER A 170 -13.55 -7.75 -24.73
#